data_edfa73aaaa0adb451a60c0c9855c2dd5
#
_entry.id   edfa73aaaa0adb451a60c0c9855c2dd5
#
_cell.length_a   1.000
_cell.length_b   1.000
_cell.length_c   1.000
_cell.angle_alpha   90.00
_cell.angle_beta   90.00
_cell.angle_gamma   90.00
#
_symmetry.space_group_name_H-M   'P 1'
#
loop_
_entity.id
_entity.type
_entity.pdbx_description
1 polymer ?
#
loop_
_entity_poly.entity_id
_entity_poly.type
_entity_poly.pdbx_seq_one_letter_code
_entity_poly.pdbx_strand_id
1 'polypeptide(L)'
;MKKILLLIFFAVFFVLNSSLSFAHVVGEEGSRSSEEKNMEASASAQKGSDYVLPYPGILSDNFLYFTKAIRDRIIEILMADPVKKADFYLLSADKRLNEGVMLFEKGSSKYQLAETTISKGENYFEKGLSQIQTAKNQNLPVDSLIQKYHMS
;
A
#
# COMPACT_ATOMS: atom_id res chain seq x y z
N MET A 1 -16.70 -9.96 -29.80
CA MET A 1 -16.12 -10.08 -28.45
C MET A 1 -15.87 -8.72 -27.78
N LYS A 2 -15.23 -7.73 -28.42
CA LYS A 2 -14.98 -6.39 -27.84
C LYS A 2 -16.25 -5.63 -27.39
N LYS A 3 -17.36 -5.74 -28.14
CA LYS A 3 -18.64 -5.07 -27.81
C LYS A 3 -19.32 -5.66 -26.57
N ILE A 4 -19.17 -6.96 -26.33
CA ILE A 4 -19.73 -7.64 -25.15
C ILE A 4 -18.94 -7.24 -23.88
N LEU A 5 -17.63 -7.12 -23.99
CA LEU A 5 -16.76 -6.68 -22.87
C LEU A 5 -17.09 -5.23 -22.45
N LEU A 6 -17.40 -4.36 -23.41
CA LEU A 6 -17.78 -2.97 -23.17
C LEU A 6 -19.16 -2.87 -22.48
N LEU A 7 -20.11 -3.73 -22.84
CA LEU A 7 -21.43 -3.81 -22.20
C LEU A 7 -21.33 -4.31 -20.77
N ILE A 8 -20.49 -5.29 -20.48
CA ILE A 8 -20.25 -5.79 -19.13
C ILE A 8 -19.61 -4.71 -18.26
N PHE A 9 -18.64 -3.96 -18.81
CA PHE A 9 -18.02 -2.85 -18.10
C PHE A 9 -19.01 -1.73 -17.76
N PHE A 10 -19.93 -1.41 -18.68
CA PHE A 10 -20.96 -0.39 -18.48
C PHE A 10 -22.04 -0.85 -17.47
N ALA A 11 -22.38 -2.14 -17.47
CA ALA A 11 -23.33 -2.72 -16.52
C ALA A 11 -22.77 -2.72 -15.09
N VAL A 12 -21.49 -3.07 -14.91
CA VAL A 12 -20.81 -3.03 -13.61
C VAL A 12 -20.67 -1.59 -13.10
N PHE A 13 -20.38 -0.63 -13.98
CA PHE A 13 -20.30 0.78 -13.63
C PHE A 13 -21.67 1.35 -13.20
N PHE A 14 -22.76 0.91 -13.82
CA PHE A 14 -24.12 1.37 -13.49
C PHE A 14 -24.62 0.81 -12.16
N VAL A 15 -24.28 -0.44 -11.81
CA VAL A 15 -24.62 -1.05 -10.51
C VAL A 15 -23.88 -0.37 -9.36
N LEU A 16 -22.64 0.09 -9.58
CA LEU A 16 -21.86 0.80 -8.57
C LEU A 16 -22.34 2.24 -8.30
N ASN A 17 -23.13 2.84 -9.20
CA ASN A 17 -23.62 4.21 -9.04
C ASN A 17 -25.07 4.30 -8.50
N SER A 18 -25.78 3.19 -8.26
CA SER A 18 -27.17 3.20 -7.84
C SER A 18 -27.41 3.15 -6.33
N SER A 19 -26.40 3.42 -5.49
CA SER A 19 -26.56 3.38 -4.03
C SER A 19 -25.92 4.57 -3.32
N LEU A 20 -26.38 5.79 -3.59
CA LEU A 20 -26.10 6.93 -2.72
C LEU A 20 -27.32 7.84 -2.58
N SER A 21 -28.37 7.29 -1.92
CA SER A 21 -29.27 8.09 -1.11
C SER A 21 -28.95 7.80 0.34
N PHE A 22 -28.06 8.55 0.93
CA PHE A 22 -27.84 8.52 2.36
C PHE A 22 -28.50 9.74 2.99
N ALA A 23 -29.59 9.44 3.71
CA ALA A 23 -30.25 10.37 4.60
C ALA A 23 -29.30 10.81 5.72
N HIS A 24 -29.19 12.12 5.87
CA HIS A 24 -28.59 12.80 7.00
C HIS A 24 -29.29 12.40 8.31
N VAL A 25 -28.58 11.72 9.21
CA VAL A 25 -28.92 11.65 10.63
C VAL A 25 -27.73 12.17 11.41
N VAL A 26 -27.98 13.26 12.10
CA VAL A 26 -27.15 13.88 13.15
C VAL A 26 -27.15 12.97 14.37
N GLY A 27 -25.99 12.70 14.96
CA GLY A 27 -25.92 12.08 16.30
C GLY A 27 -24.60 11.39 16.60
N GLU A 28 -23.76 12.10 17.38
CA GLU A 28 -22.91 11.69 18.50
C GLU A 28 -21.63 10.84 18.30
N GLU A 29 -20.56 11.50 18.65
CA GLU A 29 -19.36 11.13 19.41
C GLU A 29 -19.21 9.64 19.79
N GLY A 30 -18.10 9.04 19.37
CA GLY A 30 -17.60 7.84 20.01
C GLY A 30 -16.90 6.83 19.13
N SER A 31 -15.88 7.19 18.36
CA SER A 31 -14.99 6.17 17.77
C SER A 31 -13.61 6.69 17.37
N ARG A 32 -13.02 7.53 18.23
CA ARG A 32 -11.61 7.97 18.03
C ARG A 32 -10.59 7.15 18.80
N SER A 33 -11.03 6.20 19.64
CA SER A 33 -10.11 5.50 20.55
C SER A 33 -9.54 4.17 20.03
N SER A 34 -10.08 3.61 18.97
CA SER A 34 -9.61 2.32 18.43
C SER A 34 -8.52 2.44 17.36
N GLU A 35 -8.45 3.56 16.64
CA GLU A 35 -7.38 3.78 15.66
C GLU A 35 -6.06 4.22 16.30
N GLU A 36 -6.10 5.05 17.35
CA GLU A 36 -4.89 5.43 18.09
C GLU A 36 -4.24 4.25 18.84
N LYS A 37 -5.02 3.33 19.41
CA LYS A 37 -4.47 2.13 20.06
C LYS A 37 -3.79 1.17 19.10
N ASN A 38 -4.24 1.10 17.84
CA ASN A 38 -3.58 0.27 16.83
C ASN A 38 -2.29 0.91 16.26
N MET A 39 -2.15 2.23 16.35
CA MET A 39 -0.89 2.91 15.97
C MET A 39 0.20 2.69 17.03
N GLU A 40 -0.12 2.71 18.33
CA GLU A 40 0.86 2.49 19.40
C GLU A 40 1.34 1.03 19.48
N ALA A 41 0.48 0.06 19.17
CA ALA A 41 0.86 -1.36 19.16
C ALA A 41 1.86 -1.70 18.04
N SER A 42 1.86 -0.94 16.92
CA SER A 42 2.79 -1.15 15.81
C SER A 42 4.17 -0.56 16.05
N ALA A 43 4.30 0.41 16.97
CA ALA A 43 5.57 1.06 17.31
C ALA A 43 6.49 0.22 18.21
N SER A 44 5.98 -0.85 18.85
CA SER A 44 6.74 -1.62 19.83
C SER A 44 7.69 -2.68 19.25
N ALA A 45 7.60 -3.00 17.96
CA ALA A 45 8.43 -4.03 17.32
C ALA A 45 9.78 -3.51 16.77
N GLN A 46 10.06 -2.19 16.84
CA GLN A 46 11.24 -1.58 16.23
C GLN A 46 12.28 -1.12 17.25
N LYS A 47 12.84 -2.06 17.99
CA LYS A 47 13.95 -1.77 18.90
C LYS A 47 15.28 -1.90 18.16
N GLY A 48 15.66 -0.87 17.37
CA GLY A 48 16.99 -0.88 16.74
C GLY A 48 17.27 0.10 15.59
N SER A 49 16.26 0.76 15.02
CA SER A 49 16.48 1.85 14.05
C SER A 49 15.52 3.00 14.32
N ASP A 50 15.98 4.25 14.15
CA ASP A 50 15.12 5.44 14.22
C ASP A 50 14.08 5.51 13.08
N TYR A 51 14.11 4.54 12.14
CA TYR A 51 13.19 4.45 11.03
C TYR A 51 11.93 3.68 11.40
N VAL A 52 10.80 4.37 11.45
CA VAL A 52 9.50 3.77 11.75
C VAL A 52 8.78 3.36 10.46
N LEU A 53 8.59 2.06 10.26
CA LEU A 53 7.86 1.55 9.11
C LEU A 53 6.39 1.99 9.13
N PRO A 54 5.83 2.45 8.00
CA PRO A 54 4.45 2.89 7.92
C PRO A 54 3.47 1.72 8.14
N TYR A 55 2.33 2.02 8.76
CA TYR A 55 1.28 1.02 8.98
C TYR A 55 0.77 0.43 7.64
N PRO A 56 0.74 -0.90 7.47
CA PRO A 56 0.42 -1.54 6.20
C PRO A 56 -1.05 -1.48 5.81
N GLY A 57 -1.96 -1.22 6.77
CA GLY A 57 -3.41 -1.29 6.57
C GLY A 57 -3.92 -2.73 6.55
N ILE A 58 -4.76 -3.07 5.56
CA ILE A 58 -5.31 -4.42 5.43
C ILE A 58 -4.19 -5.41 5.07
N LEU A 59 -4.00 -6.44 5.91
CA LEU A 59 -3.00 -7.47 5.71
C LEU A 59 -3.43 -8.48 4.63
N SER A 60 -2.46 -9.19 4.04
CA SER A 60 -2.69 -10.14 2.95
C SER A 60 -3.41 -11.43 3.37
N ASP A 61 -3.57 -11.68 4.66
CA ASP A 61 -4.41 -12.78 5.18
C ASP A 61 -5.91 -12.43 5.26
N ASN A 62 -6.27 -11.18 4.95
CA ASN A 62 -7.66 -10.71 4.95
C ASN A 62 -8.27 -10.81 3.54
N PHE A 63 -9.52 -11.25 3.45
CA PHE A 63 -10.26 -11.33 2.18
C PHE A 63 -10.34 -9.98 1.44
N LEU A 64 -10.45 -8.87 2.16
CA LEU A 64 -10.50 -7.52 1.57
C LEU A 64 -9.17 -7.03 0.99
N TYR A 65 -8.08 -7.78 1.19
CA TYR A 65 -6.77 -7.45 0.62
C TYR A 65 -6.79 -7.32 -0.91
N PHE A 66 -7.67 -8.08 -1.58
CA PHE A 66 -7.82 -8.04 -3.02
C PHE A 66 -8.17 -6.63 -3.55
N THR A 67 -9.06 -5.91 -2.85
CA THR A 67 -9.44 -4.54 -3.23
C THR A 67 -8.26 -3.57 -3.12
N LYS A 68 -7.44 -3.71 -2.07
CA LYS A 68 -6.19 -2.96 -1.90
C LYS A 68 -5.22 -3.22 -3.05
N ALA A 69 -5.02 -4.50 -3.40
CA ALA A 69 -4.10 -4.90 -4.46
C ALA A 69 -4.50 -4.32 -5.83
N ILE A 70 -5.79 -4.33 -6.16
CA ILE A 70 -6.31 -3.72 -7.40
C ILE A 70 -6.07 -2.21 -7.39
N ARG A 71 -6.42 -1.52 -6.31
CA ARG A 71 -6.20 -0.07 -6.19
C ARG A 71 -4.72 0.29 -6.40
N ASP A 72 -3.82 -0.42 -5.71
CA ASP A 72 -2.38 -0.16 -5.79
C ASP A 72 -1.86 -0.40 -7.22
N ARG A 73 -2.38 -1.41 -7.92
CA ARG A 73 -2.04 -1.68 -9.32
C ARG A 73 -2.52 -0.58 -10.26
N ILE A 74 -3.72 -0.05 -10.05
CA ILE A 74 -4.26 1.06 -10.84
C ILE A 74 -3.39 2.31 -10.63
N ILE A 75 -3.03 2.64 -9.39
CA ILE A 75 -2.17 3.78 -9.07
C ILE A 75 -0.80 3.62 -9.75
N GLU A 76 -0.18 2.44 -9.69
CA GLU A 76 1.10 2.13 -10.33
C GLU A 76 1.07 2.41 -11.86
N ILE A 77 -0.04 2.04 -12.53
CA ILE A 77 -0.21 2.25 -13.97
C ILE A 77 -0.44 3.72 -14.34
N LEU A 78 -1.23 4.43 -13.53
CA LEU A 78 -1.58 5.83 -13.78
C LEU A 78 -0.43 6.80 -13.49
N MET A 79 0.54 6.39 -12.68
CA MET A 79 1.65 7.24 -12.27
C MET A 79 2.73 7.28 -13.35
N ALA A 80 2.81 8.39 -14.09
CA ALA A 80 3.77 8.57 -15.18
C ALA A 80 5.11 9.18 -14.72
N ASP A 81 5.10 10.01 -13.66
CA ASP A 81 6.27 10.70 -13.12
C ASP A 81 7.20 9.69 -12.40
N PRO A 82 8.48 9.51 -12.83
CA PRO A 82 9.37 8.52 -12.25
C PRO A 82 9.78 8.85 -10.80
N VAL A 83 9.85 10.13 -10.41
CA VAL A 83 10.17 10.53 -9.02
C VAL A 83 9.03 10.13 -8.09
N LYS A 84 7.80 10.47 -8.43
CA LYS A 84 6.61 10.07 -7.65
C LYS A 84 6.43 8.56 -7.64
N LYS A 85 6.72 7.89 -8.74
CA LYS A 85 6.64 6.44 -8.86
C LYS A 85 7.66 5.74 -7.97
N ALA A 86 8.88 6.27 -7.87
CA ALA A 86 9.88 5.76 -6.95
C ALA A 86 9.47 5.95 -5.47
N ASP A 87 8.93 7.13 -5.11
CA ASP A 87 8.41 7.39 -3.75
C ASP A 87 7.25 6.44 -3.40
N PHE A 88 6.34 6.20 -4.35
CA PHE A 88 5.26 5.20 -4.20
C PHE A 88 5.79 3.78 -4.00
N TYR A 89 6.83 3.38 -4.72
CA TYR A 89 7.43 2.06 -4.57
C TYR A 89 8.15 1.90 -3.24
N LEU A 90 8.85 2.92 -2.75
CA LEU A 90 9.46 2.91 -1.42
C LEU A 90 8.39 2.73 -0.33
N LEU A 91 7.34 3.56 -0.35
CA LEU A 91 6.22 3.44 0.59
C LEU A 91 5.56 2.05 0.52
N SER A 92 5.49 1.46 -0.67
CA SER A 92 4.93 0.12 -0.86
C SER A 92 5.86 -0.96 -0.31
N ALA A 93 7.18 -0.82 -0.46
CA ALA A 93 8.19 -1.70 0.11
C ALA A 93 8.09 -1.70 1.64
N ASP A 94 8.12 -0.53 2.27
CA ASP A 94 8.04 -0.37 3.72
C ASP A 94 6.77 -0.98 4.31
N LYS A 95 5.63 -0.73 3.66
CA LYS A 95 4.35 -1.33 4.06
C LYS A 95 4.36 -2.86 3.96
N ARG A 96 5.05 -3.43 2.97
CA ARG A 96 5.17 -4.88 2.83
C ARG A 96 6.11 -5.48 3.87
N LEU A 97 7.19 -4.80 4.22
CA LEU A 97 8.07 -5.23 5.29
C LEU A 97 7.33 -5.25 6.63
N ASN A 98 6.65 -4.16 6.98
CA ASN A 98 5.85 -4.13 8.20
C ASN A 98 4.72 -5.18 8.21
N GLU A 99 4.03 -5.36 7.08
CA GLU A 99 3.02 -6.42 6.91
C GLU A 99 3.62 -7.82 7.15
N GLY A 100 4.83 -8.07 6.63
CA GLY A 100 5.54 -9.33 6.84
C GLY A 100 5.86 -9.57 8.31
N VAL A 101 6.33 -8.56 9.04
CA VAL A 101 6.57 -8.63 10.49
C VAL A 101 5.28 -8.95 11.24
N MET A 102 4.19 -8.21 10.97
CA MET A 102 2.89 -8.45 11.61
C MET A 102 2.32 -9.85 11.32
N LEU A 103 2.54 -10.39 10.12
CA LEU A 103 2.13 -11.75 9.77
C LEU A 103 2.98 -12.79 10.50
N PHE A 104 4.29 -12.55 10.63
CA PHE A 104 5.20 -13.40 11.38
C PHE A 104 4.79 -13.51 12.86
N GLU A 105 4.41 -12.40 13.48
CA GLU A 105 3.92 -12.33 14.86
C GLU A 105 2.63 -13.12 15.08
N LYS A 106 1.81 -13.34 14.03
CA LYS A 106 0.61 -14.18 14.10
C LYS A 106 0.89 -15.69 14.24
N GLY A 107 2.15 -16.09 14.15
CA GLY A 107 2.60 -17.47 14.39
C GLY A 107 2.85 -18.29 13.15
N SER A 108 3.27 -19.53 13.37
CA SER A 108 3.85 -20.44 12.35
C SER A 108 2.97 -20.69 11.13
N SER A 109 1.65 -20.69 11.31
CA SER A 109 0.70 -20.84 10.19
C SER A 109 0.76 -19.73 9.15
N LYS A 110 1.40 -18.60 9.47
CA LYS A 110 1.53 -17.42 8.61
C LYS A 110 2.95 -17.17 8.08
N TYR A 111 3.93 -17.97 8.48
CA TYR A 111 5.33 -17.75 8.11
C TYR A 111 5.56 -17.73 6.60
N GLN A 112 4.99 -18.66 5.85
CA GLN A 112 5.11 -18.68 4.39
C GLN A 112 4.48 -17.44 3.73
N LEU A 113 3.36 -16.96 4.29
CA LEU A 113 2.73 -15.74 3.82
C LEU A 113 3.56 -14.50 4.18
N ALA A 114 4.15 -14.47 5.37
CA ALA A 114 5.06 -13.41 5.80
C ALA A 114 6.28 -13.31 4.87
N GLU A 115 6.96 -14.44 4.60
CA GLU A 115 8.10 -14.52 3.67
C GLU A 115 7.72 -14.01 2.28
N THR A 116 6.61 -14.51 1.71
CA THR A 116 6.12 -14.06 0.40
C THR A 116 5.82 -12.55 0.39
N THR A 117 5.34 -12.01 1.51
CA THR A 117 5.01 -10.59 1.64
C THR A 117 6.27 -9.73 1.73
N ILE A 118 7.30 -10.18 2.46
CA ILE A 118 8.61 -9.53 2.53
C ILE A 118 9.26 -9.51 1.13
N SER A 119 9.31 -10.64 0.42
CA SER A 119 9.84 -10.71 -0.95
C SER A 119 9.13 -9.78 -1.92
N LYS A 120 7.82 -9.54 -1.74
CA LYS A 120 7.12 -8.48 -2.49
C LYS A 120 7.61 -7.07 -2.12
N GLY A 121 7.97 -6.83 -0.86
CA GLY A 121 8.59 -5.59 -0.41
C GLY A 121 9.91 -5.34 -1.12
N GLU A 122 10.80 -6.34 -1.13
CA GLU A 122 12.08 -6.28 -1.83
C GLU A 122 11.90 -5.96 -3.32
N ASN A 123 10.97 -6.62 -4.01
CA ASN A 123 10.66 -6.32 -5.40
C ASN A 123 10.16 -4.88 -5.63
N TYR A 124 9.39 -4.31 -4.70
CA TYR A 124 9.01 -2.90 -4.77
C TYR A 124 10.20 -1.97 -4.58
N PHE A 125 11.10 -2.30 -3.66
CA PHE A 125 12.32 -1.54 -3.43
C PHE A 125 13.19 -1.49 -4.69
N GLU A 126 13.44 -2.63 -5.34
CA GLU A 126 14.19 -2.72 -6.61
C GLU A 126 13.53 -1.91 -7.73
N LYS A 127 12.20 -1.99 -7.86
CA LYS A 127 11.46 -1.16 -8.83
C LYS A 127 11.67 0.33 -8.55
N GLY A 128 11.70 0.72 -7.29
CA GLY A 128 11.95 2.09 -6.88
C GLY A 128 13.34 2.57 -7.29
N LEU A 129 14.37 1.77 -7.06
CA LEU A 129 15.73 2.07 -7.52
C LEU A 129 15.80 2.23 -9.04
N SER A 130 15.10 1.40 -9.80
CA SER A 130 14.99 1.53 -11.26
C SER A 130 14.33 2.85 -11.68
N GLN A 131 13.30 3.31 -10.97
CA GLN A 131 12.66 4.61 -11.24
C GLN A 131 13.56 5.79 -10.87
N ILE A 132 14.36 5.70 -9.80
CA ILE A 132 15.40 6.71 -9.47
C ILE A 132 16.40 6.83 -10.61
N GLN A 133 16.86 5.71 -11.17
CA GLN A 133 17.78 5.73 -12.31
C GLN A 133 17.13 6.39 -13.54
N THR A 134 15.84 6.10 -13.79
CA THR A 134 15.08 6.72 -14.87
C THR A 134 14.96 8.23 -14.67
N ALA A 135 14.64 8.66 -13.44
CA ALA A 135 14.55 10.08 -13.08
C ALA A 135 15.89 10.81 -13.25
N LYS A 136 17.00 10.20 -12.86
CA LYS A 136 18.36 10.72 -13.09
C LYS A 136 18.67 10.92 -14.56
N ASN A 137 18.33 9.94 -15.39
CA ASN A 137 18.52 10.03 -16.84
C ASN A 137 17.69 11.15 -17.49
N GLN A 138 16.60 11.55 -16.84
CA GLN A 138 15.74 12.67 -17.23
C GLN A 138 16.15 14.02 -16.58
N ASN A 139 17.28 14.06 -15.84
CA ASN A 139 17.76 15.21 -15.09
C ASN A 139 16.74 15.75 -14.07
N LEU A 140 15.92 14.88 -13.48
CA LEU A 140 14.97 15.26 -12.44
C LEU A 140 15.66 15.27 -11.05
N PRO A 141 15.19 16.12 -10.11
CA PRO A 141 15.77 16.18 -8.76
C PRO A 141 15.42 14.91 -7.99
N VAL A 142 16.44 14.14 -7.59
CA VAL A 142 16.28 12.86 -6.88
C VAL A 142 16.99 12.80 -5.52
N ASP A 143 17.72 13.83 -5.12
CA ASP A 143 18.58 13.80 -3.94
C ASP A 143 17.81 13.50 -2.64
N SER A 144 16.67 14.13 -2.44
CA SER A 144 15.82 13.89 -1.27
C SER A 144 15.24 12.47 -1.26
N LEU A 145 14.98 11.92 -2.43
CA LEU A 145 14.46 10.56 -2.57
C LEU A 145 15.55 9.52 -2.29
N ILE A 146 16.79 9.77 -2.76
CA ILE A 146 17.95 8.92 -2.47
C ILE A 146 18.19 8.85 -0.96
N GLN A 147 18.10 9.99 -0.25
CA GLN A 147 18.22 9.99 1.21
C GLN A 147 17.16 9.12 1.89
N LYS A 148 15.91 9.17 1.44
CA LYS A 148 14.86 8.29 1.97
C LYS A 148 15.20 6.81 1.78
N TYR A 149 15.70 6.43 0.60
CA TYR A 149 16.10 5.04 0.31
C TYR A 149 17.31 4.56 1.13
N HIS A 150 18.18 5.47 1.59
CA HIS A 150 19.27 5.13 2.49
C HIS A 150 18.84 4.93 3.94
N MET A 151 17.73 5.52 4.36
CA MET A 151 17.20 5.41 5.72
C MET A 151 16.24 4.23 5.89
N SER A 152 15.63 3.76 4.82
CA SER A 152 14.71 2.62 4.76
C SER A 152 15.45 1.28 4.66
#